data_991a59fbf3219abcade17064115a95bc
#
_entry.id   991a59fbf3219abcade17064115a95bc
#
_cell.length_a   1.000
_cell.length_b   1.000
_cell.length_c   1.000
_cell.angle_alpha   90.00
_cell.angle_beta   90.00
_cell.angle_gamma   90.00
#
_symmetry.space_group_name_H-M   'P 1'
#
loop_
_entity.id
_entity.type
_entity.pdbx_description
1 polymer ?
#
loop_
_entity_poly.entity_id
_entity_poly.type
_entity_poly.pdbx_seq_one_letter_code
_entity_poly.pdbx_strand_id
1 'polypeptide(L)'
;MARISKDFYENIHSANIYTDLKNLIVHTDASIRAKVCNLIGNLCRHTGYFYEKLLNFGLISAAIECCRDPDRNTRKFACFAVGNAGFHNDVLYEHLKPCVLLLVELLRD
;
A
#
# COMPACT_ATOMS: atom_id res chain seq x y z
N MET A 1 -1.31 12.50 10.04
CA MET A 1 -0.45 12.66 8.87
C MET A 1 1.00 12.42 9.27
N ALA A 2 1.66 11.52 8.56
CA ALA A 2 3.03 11.18 8.91
C ALA A 2 3.98 12.25 8.36
N ARG A 3 4.59 13.00 9.24
CA ARG A 3 5.75 13.82 8.90
C ARG A 3 6.97 12.97 9.15
N ILE A 4 7.65 12.62 8.08
CA ILE A 4 8.78 11.71 8.17
C ILE A 4 10.04 12.47 7.79
N SER A 5 10.96 12.59 8.74
CA SER A 5 12.28 13.18 8.49
C SER A 5 13.16 12.18 7.73
N LYS A 6 14.24 12.68 7.14
CA LYS A 6 15.21 11.83 6.44
C LYS A 6 15.77 10.75 7.36
N ASP A 7 16.06 11.09 8.61
CA ASP A 7 16.59 10.13 9.58
C ASP A 7 15.58 9.03 9.87
N PHE A 8 14.30 9.37 9.90
CA PHE A 8 13.24 8.39 10.09
C PHE A 8 13.15 7.43 8.90
N TYR A 9 13.37 7.93 7.69
CA TYR A 9 13.41 7.08 6.48
C TYR A 9 14.47 6.00 6.61
N GLU A 10 15.67 6.37 7.04
CA GLU A 10 16.77 5.41 7.20
C GLU A 10 16.45 4.39 8.29
N ASN A 11 15.84 4.82 9.39
CA ASN A 11 15.43 3.93 10.46
C ASN A 11 14.40 2.91 9.99
N ILE A 12 13.40 3.35 9.24
CA ILE A 12 12.40 2.45 8.66
C ILE A 12 13.09 1.45 7.73
N HIS A 13 13.98 1.92 6.87
CA HIS A 13 14.66 1.09 5.90
C HIS A 13 15.54 0.03 6.57
N SER A 14 16.24 0.36 7.66
CA SER A 14 17.17 -0.55 8.33
C SER A 14 16.52 -1.51 9.31
N ALA A 15 15.25 -1.32 9.67
CA ALA A 15 14.60 -2.02 10.77
C ALA A 15 13.75 -3.23 10.35
N ASN A 16 13.91 -3.78 9.16
CA ASN A 16 13.10 -4.90 8.65
C ASN A 16 11.60 -4.64 8.70
N ILE A 17 11.21 -3.35 8.74
CA ILE A 17 9.80 -2.97 8.82
C ILE A 17 8.99 -3.51 7.65
N TYR A 18 9.61 -3.63 6.48
CA TYR A 18 8.92 -4.11 5.28
C TYR A 18 8.49 -5.56 5.43
N THR A 19 9.32 -6.39 6.05
CA THR A 19 8.98 -7.78 6.34
C THR A 19 7.82 -7.86 7.33
N ASP A 20 7.86 -7.02 8.36
CA ASP A 20 6.80 -6.95 9.35
C ASP A 20 5.48 -6.50 8.70
N LEU A 21 5.53 -5.50 7.84
CA LEU A 21 4.34 -5.03 7.12
C LEU A 21 3.76 -6.13 6.22
N LYS A 22 4.62 -6.91 5.58
CA LYS A 22 4.19 -8.01 4.73
C LYS A 22 3.45 -9.08 5.53
N ASN A 23 3.89 -9.35 6.75
CA ASN A 23 3.22 -10.29 7.64
C ASN A 23 1.90 -9.72 8.16
N LEU A 24 1.88 -8.44 8.49
CA LEU A 24 0.69 -7.79 9.06
C LEU A 24 -0.41 -7.55 8.03
N ILE A 25 -0.06 -7.38 6.75
CA ILE A 25 -1.07 -7.13 5.71
C ILE A 25 -1.96 -8.34 5.46
N VAL A 26 -1.53 -9.52 5.91
CA VAL A 26 -2.33 -10.75 5.83
C VAL A 26 -2.84 -11.20 7.20
N HIS A 27 -2.76 -10.33 8.20
CA HIS A 27 -3.22 -10.62 9.55
C HIS A 27 -4.71 -10.94 9.57
N THR A 28 -5.14 -11.79 10.49
CA THR A 28 -6.55 -12.19 10.61
C THR A 28 -7.46 -11.04 11.02
N ASP A 29 -6.92 -10.06 11.75
CA ASP A 29 -7.68 -8.88 12.16
C ASP A 29 -7.73 -7.87 11.02
N ALA A 30 -8.93 -7.60 10.52
CA ALA A 30 -9.14 -6.65 9.42
C ALA A 30 -8.70 -5.23 9.78
N SER A 31 -8.83 -4.83 11.05
CA SER A 31 -8.38 -3.53 11.52
C SER A 31 -6.87 -3.36 11.30
N ILE A 32 -6.10 -4.40 11.52
CA ILE A 32 -4.65 -4.37 11.29
C ILE A 32 -4.35 -4.31 9.79
N ARG A 33 -5.04 -5.11 8.97
CA ARG A 33 -4.85 -5.06 7.52
C ARG A 33 -5.14 -3.67 6.96
N ALA A 34 -6.22 -3.05 7.42
CA ALA A 34 -6.59 -1.69 7.00
C ALA A 34 -5.53 -0.67 7.38
N LYS A 35 -4.99 -0.75 8.59
CA LYS A 35 -3.93 0.15 9.05
C LYS A 35 -2.64 -0.01 8.24
N VAL A 36 -2.29 -1.23 7.88
CA VAL A 36 -1.11 -1.48 7.03
C VAL A 36 -1.30 -0.86 5.65
N CYS A 37 -2.46 -1.04 5.04
CA CYS A 37 -2.77 -0.43 3.74
C CYS A 37 -2.69 1.08 3.81
N ASN A 38 -3.22 1.69 4.87
CA ASN A 38 -3.15 3.12 5.09
C ASN A 38 -1.70 3.59 5.21
N LEU A 39 -0.87 2.88 5.95
CA LEU A 39 0.54 3.20 6.09
C LEU A 39 1.26 3.12 4.75
N ILE A 40 1.03 2.07 3.98
CA ILE A 40 1.62 1.92 2.64
C ILE A 40 1.25 3.12 1.76
N GLY A 41 -0.02 3.50 1.76
CA GLY A 41 -0.49 4.66 1.00
C GLY A 41 0.19 5.95 1.40
N ASN A 42 0.36 6.18 2.70
CA ASN A 42 1.05 7.37 3.21
C ASN A 42 2.52 7.37 2.84
N LEU A 43 3.20 6.23 2.91
CA LEU A 43 4.60 6.13 2.50
C LEU A 43 4.78 6.44 1.01
N CYS A 44 3.92 5.90 0.16
CA CYS A 44 3.94 6.19 -1.27
C CYS A 44 3.66 7.67 -1.55
N ARG A 45 2.76 8.28 -0.79
CA ARG A 45 2.39 9.68 -0.96
C ARG A 45 3.55 10.63 -0.65
N HIS A 46 4.38 10.28 0.33
CA HIS A 46 5.46 11.17 0.76
C HIS A 46 6.64 11.19 -0.19
N THR A 47 7.02 10.05 -0.76
CA THR A 47 8.23 10.00 -1.58
C THR A 47 8.35 8.70 -2.37
N GLY A 48 8.98 8.77 -3.54
CA GLY A 48 9.33 7.61 -4.32
C GLY A 48 10.38 6.71 -3.67
N TYR A 49 11.08 7.21 -2.64
CA TYR A 49 12.06 6.42 -1.89
C TYR A 49 11.43 5.15 -1.30
N PHE A 50 10.27 5.29 -0.66
CA PHE A 50 9.59 4.14 -0.08
C PHE A 50 8.91 3.27 -1.14
N TYR A 51 8.45 3.87 -2.21
CA TYR A 51 7.76 3.17 -3.26
C TYR A 51 8.59 2.00 -3.81
N GLU A 52 9.85 2.24 -4.15
CA GLU A 52 10.73 1.20 -4.68
C GLU A 52 10.91 0.05 -3.68
N LYS A 53 11.09 0.38 -2.41
CA LYS A 53 11.25 -0.63 -1.36
C LYS A 53 9.99 -1.44 -1.16
N LEU A 54 8.84 -0.78 -1.13
CA LEU A 54 7.55 -1.44 -1.01
C LEU A 54 7.31 -2.39 -2.19
N LEU A 55 7.67 -1.96 -3.40
CA LEU A 55 7.54 -2.77 -4.59
C LEU A 55 8.43 -4.02 -4.51
N ASN A 56 9.68 -3.85 -4.12
CA ASN A 56 10.65 -4.94 -4.04
C ASN A 56 10.27 -5.99 -2.99
N PHE A 57 9.64 -5.58 -1.90
CA PHE A 57 9.18 -6.49 -0.86
C PHE A 57 7.80 -7.10 -1.12
N GLY A 58 7.20 -6.79 -2.27
CA GLY A 58 5.90 -7.34 -2.64
C GLY A 58 4.72 -6.71 -1.91
N LEU A 59 4.93 -5.58 -1.24
CA LEU A 59 3.88 -4.89 -0.49
C LEU A 59 2.88 -4.20 -1.41
N ILE A 60 3.31 -3.72 -2.55
CA ILE A 60 2.40 -3.15 -3.54
C ILE A 60 1.46 -4.23 -4.08
N SER A 61 2.00 -5.41 -4.42
CA SER A 61 1.17 -6.55 -4.85
C SER A 61 0.18 -6.97 -3.76
N ALA A 62 0.63 -6.98 -2.51
CA ALA A 62 -0.24 -7.34 -1.39
C ALA A 62 -1.36 -6.30 -1.20
N ALA A 63 -1.06 -5.02 -1.38
CA ALA A 63 -2.08 -3.97 -1.32
C ALA A 63 -3.12 -4.14 -2.44
N ILE A 64 -2.68 -4.52 -3.63
CA ILE A 64 -3.56 -4.83 -4.74
C ILE A 64 -4.54 -5.96 -4.36
N GLU A 65 -4.03 -7.01 -3.74
CA GLU A 65 -4.89 -8.10 -3.26
C GLU A 65 -5.90 -7.62 -2.22
N CYS A 66 -5.51 -6.69 -1.37
CA CYS A 66 -6.41 -6.14 -0.35
C CYS A 66 -7.56 -5.32 -0.95
N CYS A 67 -7.50 -4.96 -2.22
CA CYS A 67 -8.64 -4.34 -2.90
C CYS A 67 -9.84 -5.30 -3.01
N ARG A 68 -9.60 -6.58 -2.81
CA ARG A 68 -10.64 -7.63 -2.78
C ARG A 68 -10.94 -8.14 -1.39
N ASP A 69 -10.41 -7.51 -0.36
CA ASP A 69 -10.59 -7.94 1.02
C ASP A 69 -12.08 -7.95 1.39
N PRO A 70 -12.54 -8.91 2.20
CA PRO A 70 -13.92 -8.92 2.67
C PRO A 70 -14.28 -7.72 3.54
N ASP A 71 -13.30 -7.09 4.20
CA ASP A 71 -13.53 -5.93 5.04
C ASP A 71 -13.55 -4.64 4.21
N ARG A 72 -14.60 -3.86 4.38
CA ARG A 72 -14.82 -2.63 3.63
C ARG A 72 -13.72 -1.59 3.85
N ASN A 73 -13.29 -1.41 5.10
CA ASN A 73 -12.25 -0.43 5.43
C ASN A 73 -10.91 -0.84 4.84
N THR A 74 -10.60 -2.13 4.86
CA THR A 74 -9.38 -2.66 4.24
C THR A 74 -9.38 -2.37 2.75
N ARG A 75 -10.51 -2.62 2.05
CA ARG A 75 -10.63 -2.28 0.63
C ARG A 75 -10.40 -0.81 0.36
N LYS A 76 -11.01 0.06 1.18
CA LYS A 76 -10.89 1.50 1.06
C LYS A 76 -9.43 1.96 1.16
N PHE A 77 -8.71 1.50 2.17
CA PHE A 77 -7.31 1.88 2.35
C PHE A 77 -6.38 1.22 1.34
N ALA A 78 -6.72 0.03 0.89
CA ALA A 78 -5.98 -0.60 -0.21
C ALA A 78 -6.09 0.22 -1.50
N CYS A 79 -7.28 0.70 -1.82
CA CYS A 79 -7.50 1.57 -2.97
C CYS A 79 -6.69 2.86 -2.85
N PHE A 80 -6.65 3.44 -1.68
CA PHE A 80 -5.83 4.62 -1.38
C PHE A 80 -4.34 4.33 -1.62
N ALA A 81 -3.85 3.20 -1.12
CA ALA A 81 -2.46 2.80 -1.29
C ALA A 81 -2.09 2.60 -2.77
N VAL A 82 -2.93 1.88 -3.50
CA VAL A 82 -2.73 1.59 -4.92
C VAL A 82 -2.75 2.88 -5.74
N GLY A 83 -3.67 3.79 -5.44
CA GLY A 83 -3.75 5.07 -6.12
C GLY A 83 -2.50 5.91 -5.93
N ASN A 84 -1.99 5.98 -4.70
CA ASN A 84 -0.75 6.72 -4.43
C ASN A 84 0.48 6.07 -5.08
N ALA A 85 0.55 4.75 -5.09
CA ALA A 85 1.64 4.03 -5.73
C ALA A 85 1.68 4.33 -7.24
N GLY A 86 0.53 4.46 -7.88
CA GLY A 86 0.43 4.72 -9.31
C GLY A 86 1.03 6.05 -9.76
N PHE A 87 1.20 7.01 -8.85
CA PHE A 87 1.81 8.30 -9.18
C PHE A 87 3.31 8.23 -9.45
N HIS A 88 3.98 7.17 -9.03
CA HIS A 88 5.44 7.14 -9.05
C HIS A 88 6.03 6.49 -10.29
N ASN A 89 5.23 5.79 -11.08
CA ASN A 89 5.81 5.06 -12.20
C ASN A 89 4.75 4.68 -13.23
N ASP A 90 4.96 5.09 -14.48
CA ASP A 90 4.07 4.74 -15.58
C ASP A 90 4.02 3.24 -15.84
N VAL A 91 5.14 2.54 -15.64
CA VAL A 91 5.20 1.10 -15.77
C VAL A 91 4.31 0.43 -14.71
N LEU A 92 4.36 0.93 -13.49
CA LEU A 92 3.47 0.45 -12.44
C LEU A 92 2.01 0.71 -12.80
N TYR A 93 1.72 1.85 -13.41
CA TYR A 93 0.36 2.19 -13.84
C TYR A 93 -0.19 1.12 -14.78
N GLU A 94 0.61 0.63 -15.70
CA GLU A 94 0.19 -0.46 -16.60
C GLU A 94 -0.12 -1.74 -15.81
N HIS A 95 0.68 -2.06 -14.80
CA HIS A 95 0.41 -3.21 -13.93
C HIS A 95 -0.83 -3.01 -13.07
N LEU A 96 -1.17 -1.76 -12.75
CA LEU A 96 -2.34 -1.42 -11.94
C LEU A 96 -3.62 -1.32 -12.76
N LYS A 97 -3.52 -1.32 -14.08
CA LYS A 97 -4.69 -1.17 -14.95
C LYS A 97 -5.82 -2.14 -14.63
N PRO A 98 -5.57 -3.43 -14.41
CA PRO A 98 -6.64 -4.34 -13.98
C PRO A 98 -7.23 -3.96 -12.62
N CYS A 99 -6.43 -3.37 -11.73
CA CYS A 99 -6.90 -2.94 -10.42
C CYS A 99 -7.77 -1.71 -10.50
N VAL A 100 -7.53 -0.82 -11.47
CA VAL A 100 -8.38 0.35 -11.69
C VAL A 100 -9.80 -0.10 -12.04
N LEU A 101 -9.93 -1.15 -12.85
CA LEU A 101 -11.25 -1.71 -13.17
C LEU A 101 -11.93 -2.27 -11.92
N LEU A 102 -11.18 -2.93 -11.06
CA LEU A 102 -11.69 -3.45 -9.81
C LEU A 102 -12.14 -2.31 -8.88
N LEU A 103 -11.37 -1.22 -8.83
CA LEU A 103 -11.71 -0.02 -8.07
C LEU A 103 -13.04 0.59 -8.54
N VAL A 104 -13.22 0.65 -9.85
CA VAL A 104 -14.47 1.18 -10.44
C VAL A 104 -15.65 0.33 -10.00
N GLU A 105 -15.50 -1.01 -10.00
CA GLU A 105 -16.56 -1.90 -9.52
C GLU A 105 -16.87 -1.68 -8.05
N LEU A 106 -15.86 -1.51 -7.22
CA LEU A 106 -16.04 -1.27 -5.78
C LEU A 106 -16.77 0.07 -5.52
N LEU A 107 -16.53 1.07 -6.35
CA LEU A 107 -17.17 2.37 -6.22
C LEU A 107 -18.64 2.38 -6.72
N ARG A 108 -19.01 1.39 -7.51
CA ARG A 108 -20.39 1.25 -8.01
C ARG A 108 -21.34 0.63 -7.00
N ASP A 109 -20.81 -0.03 -6.02
CA ASP A 109 -21.61 -0.60 -4.94
C ASP A 109 -22.09 0.52 -4.00
#